data_b892a12149a565b0c793c5ee60dec0ed
#
_entry.id   b892a12149a565b0c793c5ee60dec0ed
#
_cell.length_a   1.000
_cell.length_b   1.000
_cell.length_c   1.000
_cell.angle_alpha   90.00
_cell.angle_beta   90.00
_cell.angle_gamma   90.00
#
_symmetry.space_group_name_H-M   'P 1'
#
loop_
_entity.id
_entity.type
_entity.pdbx_description
1 polymer ?
#
loop_
_entity_poly.entity_id
_entity_poly.type
_entity_poly.pdbx_seq_one_letter_code
_entity_poly.pdbx_strand_id
1 'polypeptide(L)'
;VVDYLCPQIYWGYGYTLSSGSTRFAFENITAEWLALPRAESTALYFGLGAYRVGVGDGGANADSVSQWCTGSALARQVTDLRSAGAGGWALYRYGSLFRSDESGLAAAERAALTALDG
;
A
#
# COMPACT_ATOMS: atom_id res chain seq x y z
N VAL A 1 10.41 -16.38 -19.16
CA VAL A 1 9.75 -16.82 -17.93
C VAL A 1 9.75 -15.66 -16.93
N VAL A 2 8.60 -15.37 -16.35
CA VAL A 2 8.46 -14.32 -15.34
C VAL A 2 8.56 -14.96 -13.96
N ASP A 3 9.56 -14.54 -13.17
CA ASP A 3 9.77 -15.05 -11.82
C ASP A 3 8.93 -14.30 -10.77
N TYR A 4 8.51 -13.08 -11.07
CA TYR A 4 7.65 -12.31 -10.18
C TYR A 4 6.81 -11.31 -10.97
N LEU A 5 5.71 -10.88 -10.35
CA LEU A 5 4.85 -9.81 -10.83
C LEU A 5 4.81 -8.73 -9.75
N CYS A 6 4.77 -7.46 -10.16
CA CYS A 6 4.74 -6.34 -9.24
C CYS A 6 3.56 -5.40 -9.53
N PRO A 7 2.33 -5.79 -9.14
CA PRO A 7 1.19 -4.89 -9.30
C PRO A 7 1.38 -3.62 -8.47
N GLN A 8 0.98 -2.50 -9.03
CA GLN A 8 1.18 -1.18 -8.41
C GLN A 8 -0.13 -0.75 -7.77
N ILE A 9 -0.21 -0.83 -6.45
CA ILE A 9 -1.44 -0.54 -5.71
C ILE A 9 -1.23 0.75 -4.90
N TYR A 10 -1.58 1.87 -5.50
CA TYR A 10 -1.31 3.19 -4.93
C TYR A 10 -2.52 3.81 -4.22
N TRP A 11 -3.47 2.96 -3.80
CA TRP A 11 -4.69 3.41 -3.14
C TRP A 11 -4.81 2.80 -1.76
N GLY A 12 -5.64 3.41 -0.93
CA GLY A 12 -5.86 2.97 0.43
C GLY A 12 -7.08 2.07 0.60
N TYR A 13 -7.37 1.79 1.85
CA TYR A 13 -8.54 0.98 2.22
C TYR A 13 -9.81 1.78 1.94
N GLY A 14 -10.81 1.09 1.43
CA GLY A 14 -12.09 1.70 1.14
C GLY A 14 -12.06 2.71 0.00
N TYR A 15 -10.98 2.76 -0.79
CA TYR A 15 -10.86 3.72 -1.89
C TYR A 15 -12.09 3.65 -2.78
N THR A 16 -12.76 4.78 -2.94
CA THR A 16 -14.02 4.87 -3.67
C THR A 16 -13.86 5.86 -4.81
N LEU A 17 -14.20 5.39 -6.02
CA LEU A 17 -14.24 6.26 -7.21
C LEU A 17 -15.44 7.19 -7.13
N SER A 18 -15.42 8.26 -7.91
CA SER A 18 -16.56 9.20 -7.99
C SER A 18 -17.85 8.52 -8.42
N SER A 19 -17.75 7.41 -9.14
CA SER A 19 -18.89 6.57 -9.53
C SER A 19 -19.47 5.76 -8.39
N GLY A 20 -18.81 5.70 -7.24
CA GLY A 20 -19.17 4.86 -6.11
C GLY A 20 -18.52 3.47 -6.09
N SER A 21 -17.74 3.14 -7.12
CA SER A 21 -17.08 1.84 -7.18
C SER A 21 -15.93 1.77 -6.18
N THR A 22 -15.81 0.62 -5.48
CA THR A 22 -14.70 0.34 -4.55
C THR A 22 -13.76 -0.72 -5.12
N ARG A 23 -13.83 -1.00 -6.41
CA ARG A 23 -13.04 -2.06 -7.03
C ARG A 23 -11.54 -1.90 -6.80
N PHE A 24 -11.03 -0.67 -6.78
CA PHE A 24 -9.61 -0.39 -6.62
C PHE A 24 -9.20 -0.13 -5.17
N ALA A 25 -10.12 -0.29 -4.22
CA ALA A 25 -9.73 -0.23 -2.81
C ALA A 25 -8.65 -1.26 -2.53
N PHE A 26 -7.70 -0.92 -1.65
CA PHE A 26 -6.55 -1.78 -1.36
C PHE A 26 -6.98 -3.22 -1.05
N GLU A 27 -7.95 -3.39 -0.16
CA GLU A 27 -8.42 -4.71 0.24
C GLU A 27 -9.02 -5.51 -0.92
N ASN A 28 -9.68 -4.84 -1.86
CA ASN A 28 -10.34 -5.50 -2.98
C ASN A 28 -9.37 -5.84 -4.11
N ILE A 29 -8.54 -4.89 -4.51
CA ILE A 29 -7.64 -5.09 -5.65
C ILE A 29 -6.51 -6.07 -5.30
N THR A 30 -6.01 -6.05 -4.08
CA THR A 30 -4.99 -7.02 -3.66
C THR A 30 -5.57 -8.43 -3.61
N ALA A 31 -6.82 -8.58 -3.15
CA ALA A 31 -7.49 -9.88 -3.14
C ALA A 31 -7.66 -10.43 -4.56
N GLU A 32 -8.02 -9.58 -5.54
CA GLU A 32 -8.13 -10.00 -6.92
C GLU A 32 -6.80 -10.51 -7.48
N TRP A 33 -5.70 -9.77 -7.22
CA TRP A 33 -4.38 -10.19 -7.69
C TRP A 33 -3.95 -11.52 -7.08
N LEU A 34 -4.16 -11.69 -5.77
CA LEU A 34 -3.76 -12.92 -5.07
C LEU A 34 -4.60 -14.12 -5.52
N ALA A 35 -5.83 -13.90 -5.99
CA ALA A 35 -6.71 -14.96 -6.47
C ALA A 35 -6.42 -15.38 -7.92
N LEU A 36 -5.66 -14.57 -8.68
CA LEU A 36 -5.36 -14.91 -10.07
C LEU A 36 -4.47 -16.16 -10.16
N PRO A 37 -4.80 -17.11 -11.06
CA PRO A 37 -3.93 -18.25 -11.28
C PRO A 37 -2.56 -17.83 -11.77
N ARG A 38 -1.52 -18.43 -11.20
CA ARG A 38 -0.14 -18.19 -11.62
C ARG A 38 0.69 -19.43 -11.32
N ALA A 39 1.85 -19.53 -11.95
CA ALA A 39 2.78 -20.62 -11.66
C ALA A 39 3.24 -20.53 -10.20
N GLU A 40 3.48 -21.67 -9.56
CA GLU A 40 3.94 -21.72 -8.17
C GLU A 40 5.21 -20.92 -7.94
N SER A 41 6.10 -20.91 -8.95
CA SER A 41 7.36 -20.18 -8.86
C SER A 41 7.23 -18.67 -9.05
N THR A 42 6.03 -18.18 -9.39
CA THR A 42 5.80 -16.76 -9.62
C THR A 42 5.35 -16.09 -8.33
N ALA A 43 6.17 -15.20 -7.79
CA ALA A 43 5.83 -14.43 -6.59
C ALA A 43 5.09 -13.15 -6.96
N LEU A 44 4.21 -12.69 -6.07
CA LEU A 44 3.58 -11.37 -6.17
C LEU A 44 4.24 -10.42 -5.18
N TYR A 45 4.78 -9.33 -5.69
CA TYR A 45 5.35 -8.23 -4.91
C TYR A 45 4.53 -6.99 -5.21
N PHE A 46 3.94 -6.40 -4.20
CA PHE A 46 3.04 -5.26 -4.40
C PHE A 46 3.78 -3.94 -4.25
N GLY A 47 3.60 -3.06 -5.25
CA GLY A 47 4.12 -1.70 -5.19
C GLY A 47 3.14 -0.82 -4.41
N LEU A 48 3.62 -0.16 -3.36
CA LEU A 48 2.79 0.67 -2.48
C LEU A 48 3.08 2.15 -2.69
N GLY A 49 2.06 2.99 -2.49
CA GLY A 49 2.14 4.41 -2.76
C GLY A 49 2.65 5.22 -1.58
N ALA A 50 3.96 5.19 -1.31
CA ALA A 50 4.56 5.97 -0.24
C ALA A 50 4.32 7.47 -0.39
N TYR A 51 4.15 7.96 -1.60
CA TYR A 51 3.90 9.39 -1.87
C TYR A 51 2.51 9.85 -1.38
N ARG A 52 1.62 8.92 -1.07
CA ARG A 52 0.29 9.25 -0.54
C ARG A 52 0.33 9.68 0.93
N VAL A 53 1.38 9.32 1.64
CA VAL A 53 1.50 9.65 3.08
C VAL A 53 1.37 11.16 3.29
N GLY A 54 0.43 11.55 4.14
CA GLY A 54 0.15 12.95 4.44
C GLY A 54 -0.69 13.69 3.39
N VAL A 55 -0.94 13.06 2.24
CA VAL A 55 -1.64 13.70 1.11
C VAL A 55 -3.00 13.06 0.84
N GLY A 56 -3.06 11.73 0.93
CA GLY A 56 -4.27 10.98 0.62
C GLY A 56 -4.24 10.42 -0.81
N ASP A 57 -5.27 9.63 -1.13
CA ASP A 57 -5.35 8.93 -2.41
C ASP A 57 -6.41 9.51 -3.37
N GLY A 58 -7.11 10.56 -2.96
CA GLY A 58 -8.12 11.19 -3.81
C GLY A 58 -9.44 10.45 -3.89
N GLY A 59 -9.66 9.43 -3.07
CA GLY A 59 -10.91 8.69 -3.06
C GLY A 59 -12.09 9.51 -2.55
N ALA A 60 -13.30 9.09 -2.91
CA ALA A 60 -14.52 9.75 -2.45
C ALA A 60 -14.92 9.33 -1.03
N ASN A 61 -14.27 8.33 -0.47
CA ASN A 61 -14.51 7.88 0.90
C ASN A 61 -14.03 8.94 1.91
N ALA A 62 -14.69 8.99 3.07
CA ALA A 62 -14.44 10.02 4.07
C ALA A 62 -13.01 9.99 4.62
N ASP A 63 -12.38 8.82 4.68
CA ASP A 63 -11.03 8.63 5.23
C ASP A 63 -9.94 8.61 4.16
N SER A 64 -10.21 9.11 2.97
CA SER A 64 -9.25 9.09 1.86
C SER A 64 -7.94 9.85 2.16
N VAL A 65 -7.98 10.77 3.11
CA VAL A 65 -6.78 11.49 3.57
C VAL A 65 -6.36 10.98 4.94
N SER A 66 -7.29 10.85 5.89
CA SER A 66 -6.96 10.56 7.29
C SER A 66 -6.22 9.23 7.47
N GLN A 67 -6.55 8.21 6.69
CA GLN A 67 -5.85 6.93 6.80
C GLN A 67 -4.37 7.03 6.41
N TRP A 68 -4.00 8.03 5.62
CA TRP A 68 -2.62 8.30 5.21
C TRP A 68 -1.88 9.24 6.16
N CYS A 69 -2.53 9.65 7.25
CA CYS A 69 -1.97 10.55 8.24
C CYS A 69 -1.79 9.90 9.61
N THR A 70 -1.85 8.58 9.69
CA THR A 70 -1.73 7.83 10.95
C THR A 70 -0.28 7.63 11.40
N GLY A 71 0.68 7.76 10.49
CA GLY A 71 2.08 7.43 10.76
C GLY A 71 2.39 5.95 10.59
N SER A 72 1.42 5.12 10.22
CA SER A 72 1.61 3.68 10.04
C SER A 72 0.79 3.11 8.88
N ALA A 73 0.42 3.97 7.91
CA ALA A 73 -0.43 3.56 6.79
C ALA A 73 0.22 2.45 5.95
N LEU A 74 1.49 2.61 5.62
CA LEU A 74 2.21 1.61 4.83
C LEU A 74 2.45 0.32 5.61
N ALA A 75 2.75 0.42 6.89
CA ALA A 75 2.93 -0.76 7.74
C ALA A 75 1.65 -1.58 7.83
N ARG A 76 0.49 -0.93 7.87
CA ARG A 76 -0.81 -1.59 7.85
C ARG A 76 -0.98 -2.40 6.56
N GLN A 77 -0.65 -1.80 5.42
CA GLN A 77 -0.73 -2.48 4.13
C GLN A 77 0.23 -3.65 4.04
N VAL A 78 1.47 -3.48 4.49
CA VAL A 78 2.47 -4.56 4.49
C VAL A 78 2.03 -5.72 5.38
N THR A 79 1.49 -5.41 6.56
CA THR A 79 1.00 -6.44 7.48
C THR A 79 -0.10 -7.28 6.83
N ASP A 80 -1.05 -6.63 6.17
CA ASP A 80 -2.15 -7.33 5.51
C ASP A 80 -1.67 -8.15 4.31
N LEU A 81 -0.71 -7.64 3.54
CA LEU A 81 -0.11 -8.39 2.44
C LEU A 81 0.61 -9.64 2.93
N ARG A 82 1.36 -9.54 4.01
CA ARG A 82 2.05 -10.69 4.61
C ARG A 82 1.06 -11.73 5.09
N SER A 83 0.00 -11.31 5.76
CA SER A 83 -1.06 -12.20 6.24
C SER A 83 -1.77 -12.90 5.09
N ALA A 84 -1.87 -12.26 3.93
CA ALA A 84 -2.53 -12.81 2.75
C ALA A 84 -1.60 -13.69 1.90
N GLY A 85 -0.33 -13.81 2.25
CA GLY A 85 0.60 -14.69 1.56
C GLY A 85 1.35 -14.06 0.39
N ALA A 86 1.40 -12.73 0.30
CA ALA A 86 2.17 -12.05 -0.73
C ALA A 86 3.67 -12.32 -0.55
N GLY A 87 4.42 -12.33 -1.67
CA GLY A 87 5.85 -12.57 -1.64
C GLY A 87 6.66 -11.42 -1.08
N GLY A 88 6.17 -10.19 -1.22
CA GLY A 88 6.87 -9.02 -0.74
C GLY A 88 6.21 -7.72 -1.17
N TRP A 89 6.91 -6.63 -0.98
CA TRP A 89 6.41 -5.29 -1.29
C TRP A 89 7.56 -4.36 -1.68
N ALA A 90 7.21 -3.28 -2.36
CA ALA A 90 8.13 -2.23 -2.75
C ALA A 90 7.43 -0.88 -2.58
N LEU A 91 8.18 0.18 -2.40
CA LEU A 91 7.61 1.52 -2.21
C LEU A 91 7.79 2.40 -3.44
N TYR A 92 6.72 3.07 -3.82
CA TYR A 92 6.78 4.12 -4.82
C TYR A 92 6.32 5.42 -4.14
N ARG A 93 7.17 6.35 -3.90
CA ARG A 93 8.62 6.34 -4.15
C ARG A 93 9.32 6.29 -2.79
N TYR A 94 10.35 5.49 -2.69
CA TYR A 94 11.11 5.36 -1.45
C TYR A 94 11.56 6.72 -0.90
N GLY A 95 12.06 7.60 -1.77
CA GLY A 95 12.48 8.94 -1.38
C GLY A 95 11.40 9.79 -0.72
N SER A 96 10.11 9.46 -0.92
CA SER A 96 9.00 10.19 -0.29
C SER A 96 9.06 10.10 1.24
N LEU A 97 9.65 9.04 1.79
CA LEU A 97 9.77 8.85 3.24
C LEU A 97 10.97 9.57 3.84
N PHE A 98 11.78 10.24 3.03
CA PHE A 98 12.98 10.95 3.48
C PHE A 98 12.91 12.44 3.21
N ARG A 99 11.81 12.91 2.63
CA ARG A 99 11.62 14.35 2.40
C ARG A 99 11.39 15.09 3.71
N SER A 100 11.66 16.40 3.71
CA SER A 100 11.32 17.26 4.83
C SER A 100 9.84 17.18 5.14
N ASP A 101 9.50 17.06 6.42
CA ASP A 101 8.14 16.75 6.83
C ASP A 101 7.88 17.32 8.22
N GLU A 102 7.20 18.48 8.28
CA GLU A 102 6.91 19.16 9.53
C GLU A 102 5.95 18.37 10.42
N SER A 103 5.12 17.51 9.83
CA SER A 103 4.19 16.69 10.60
C SER A 103 4.83 15.47 11.25
N GLY A 104 6.02 15.10 10.83
CA GLY A 104 6.70 13.91 11.31
C GLY A 104 6.14 12.60 10.76
N LEU A 105 5.21 12.66 9.82
CA LEU A 105 4.58 11.45 9.27
C LEU A 105 5.56 10.56 8.53
N ALA A 106 6.45 11.13 7.72
CA ALA A 106 7.43 10.33 6.98
C ALA A 106 8.34 9.56 7.93
N ALA A 107 8.81 10.22 8.99
CA ALA A 107 9.64 9.56 10.01
C ALA A 107 8.87 8.46 10.74
N ALA A 108 7.60 8.71 11.09
CA ALA A 108 6.76 7.72 11.75
C ALA A 108 6.52 6.49 10.85
N GLU A 109 6.28 6.72 9.57
CA GLU A 109 6.08 5.63 8.60
C GLU A 109 7.35 4.77 8.48
N ARG A 110 8.53 5.40 8.40
CA ARG A 110 9.79 4.66 8.36
C ARG A 110 9.97 3.81 9.62
N ALA A 111 9.69 4.39 10.79
CA ALA A 111 9.80 3.67 12.05
C ALA A 111 8.84 2.48 12.13
N ALA A 112 7.60 2.66 11.66
CA ALA A 112 6.61 1.60 11.66
C ALA A 112 7.00 0.45 10.74
N LEU A 113 7.52 0.76 9.54
CA LEU A 113 8.00 -0.27 8.61
C LEU A 113 9.21 -1.02 9.17
N THR A 114 10.14 -0.31 9.79
CA THR A 114 11.32 -0.93 10.41
C THR A 114 10.92 -1.87 11.54
N ALA A 115 9.91 -1.49 12.33
CA ALA A 115 9.43 -2.30 13.44
C ALA A 115 8.86 -3.66 12.98
N LEU A 116 8.37 -3.76 11.76
CA LEU A 116 7.86 -5.03 11.21
C LEU A 116 8.96 -6.07 11.05
N ASP A 117 10.20 -5.63 10.83
CA ASP A 117 11.33 -6.53 10.59
C ASP A 117 12.17 -6.74 11.85
N GLY A 118 11.83 -6.02 12.89
CA GLY A 118 12.46 -6.18 14.20
C GLY A 118 11.70 -7.13 15.06
#